data_a1cee717cf07bc8d1e005954db806788
#
_entry.id   a1cee717cf07bc8d1e005954db806788
#
_cell.length_a   1.000
_cell.length_b   1.000
_cell.length_c   1.000
_cell.angle_alpha   90.00
_cell.angle_beta   90.00
_cell.angle_gamma   90.00
#
_symmetry.space_group_name_H-M   'P 1'
#
loop_
_entity.id
_entity.type
_entity.pdbx_description
1 polymer ?
#
loop_
_entity_poly.entity_id
_entity_poly.type
_entity_poly.pdbx_seq_one_letter_code
_entity_poly.pdbx_strand_id
1 'polypeptide(L)'
;FVPGTLSWLDPNNNKAFLDGQISLTNNGISVYYAAKNATDPKVKEMAADINHSNMPVGPVGRATEFQLFFNQMIFKHTKYPRAAKEFLRFMMEAEQVDPWMQAAIGYVTPALKYYEKNPIWTVDPKHTPYRNSMVNMLPSGHAGRMGYASAGALSDFIVVNMVAEAASG
;
A
#
# COMPACT_ATOMS: atom_id res chain seq x y z
N PHE A 1 -4.11 11.70 18.36
CA PHE A 1 -3.27 10.50 18.39
C PHE A 1 -3.60 9.68 19.63
N VAL A 2 -3.62 8.35 19.50
CA VAL A 2 -3.77 7.43 20.63
C VAL A 2 -2.49 7.46 21.47
N PRO A 3 -2.59 7.40 22.81
CA PRO A 3 -1.39 7.32 23.65
C PRO A 3 -0.46 6.16 23.24
N GLY A 4 0.83 6.44 23.20
CA GLY A 4 1.83 5.45 22.81
C GLY A 4 2.08 5.30 21.30
N THR A 5 1.36 6.04 20.45
CA THR A 5 1.48 5.97 18.97
C THR A 5 2.92 6.18 18.48
N LEU A 6 3.70 7.01 19.16
CA LEU A 6 5.10 7.27 18.77
C LEU A 6 6.03 6.06 18.88
N SER A 7 5.63 5.02 19.61
CA SER A 7 6.37 3.76 19.73
C SER A 7 5.82 2.65 18.84
N TRP A 8 4.84 2.95 17.99
CA TRP A 8 4.23 1.96 17.13
C TRP A 8 5.18 1.51 16.03
N LEU A 9 5.10 0.21 15.75
CA LEU A 9 5.74 -0.43 14.59
C LEU A 9 4.70 -0.60 13.47
N ASP A 10 5.15 -0.99 12.32
CA ASP A 10 4.35 -1.10 11.08
C ASP A 10 2.96 -1.76 11.28
N PRO A 11 2.77 -2.91 11.94
CA PRO A 11 1.44 -3.52 12.04
C PRO A 11 0.54 -2.93 13.13
N ASN A 12 1.02 -1.99 13.95
CA ASN A 12 0.27 -1.54 15.14
C ASN A 12 -0.98 -0.73 14.79
N ASN A 13 -0.97 0.05 13.71
CA ASN A 13 -2.14 0.78 13.24
C ASN A 13 -3.25 -0.19 12.79
N ASN A 14 -2.90 -1.28 12.10
CA ASN A 14 -3.84 -2.32 11.70
C ASN A 14 -4.50 -2.95 12.93
N LYS A 15 -3.67 -3.32 13.92
CA LYS A 15 -4.17 -3.91 15.16
C LYS A 15 -5.08 -2.93 15.90
N ALA A 16 -4.68 -1.68 16.06
CA ALA A 16 -5.48 -0.67 16.75
C ALA A 16 -6.83 -0.41 16.07
N PHE A 17 -6.88 -0.47 14.75
CA PHE A 17 -8.11 -0.36 13.99
C PHE A 17 -9.03 -1.57 14.22
N LEU A 18 -8.49 -2.78 14.09
CA LEU A 18 -9.26 -4.02 14.27
C LEU A 18 -9.70 -4.24 15.72
N ASP A 19 -8.96 -3.71 16.69
CA ASP A 19 -9.34 -3.70 18.12
C ASP A 19 -10.34 -2.57 18.45
N GLY A 20 -10.74 -1.74 17.47
CA GLY A 20 -11.67 -0.63 17.68
C GLY A 20 -11.10 0.56 18.47
N GLN A 21 -9.78 0.66 18.60
CA GLN A 21 -9.11 1.78 19.28
C GLN A 21 -9.05 3.04 18.43
N ILE A 22 -9.05 2.90 17.12
CA ILE A 22 -9.08 3.99 16.14
C ILE A 22 -10.11 3.70 15.07
N SER A 23 -10.73 4.75 14.54
CA SER A 23 -11.75 4.67 13.47
C SER A 23 -11.24 5.12 12.10
N LEU A 24 -10.04 5.68 12.04
CA LEU A 24 -9.41 6.17 10.80
C LEU A 24 -7.92 5.88 10.82
N THR A 25 -7.41 5.38 9.71
CA THR A 25 -5.97 5.19 9.50
C THR A 25 -5.61 5.44 8.04
N ASN A 26 -4.44 6.07 7.82
CA ASN A 26 -3.84 6.09 6.49
C ASN A 26 -3.11 4.76 6.27
N ASN A 27 -3.58 3.99 5.31
CA ASN A 27 -3.06 2.64 5.08
C ASN A 27 -3.35 2.17 3.64
N GLY A 28 -2.71 1.08 3.23
CA GLY A 28 -3.18 0.26 2.13
C GLY A 28 -4.42 -0.56 2.53
N ILE A 29 -4.82 -1.50 1.68
CA ILE A 29 -6.01 -2.35 1.89
C ILE A 29 -5.84 -3.41 3.01
N SER A 30 -4.69 -3.44 3.68
CA SER A 30 -4.30 -4.53 4.59
C SER A 30 -5.28 -4.74 5.76
N VAL A 31 -5.88 -3.68 6.30
CA VAL A 31 -6.88 -3.78 7.37
C VAL A 31 -8.13 -4.51 6.87
N TYR A 32 -8.62 -4.11 5.69
CA TYR A 32 -9.78 -4.75 5.06
C TYR A 32 -9.50 -6.22 4.70
N TYR A 33 -8.31 -6.49 4.14
CA TYR A 33 -7.87 -7.84 3.84
C TYR A 33 -7.87 -8.72 5.10
N ALA A 34 -7.30 -8.22 6.20
CA ALA A 34 -7.26 -8.93 7.47
C ALA A 34 -8.67 -9.17 8.04
N ALA A 35 -9.54 -8.17 8.02
CA ALA A 35 -10.91 -8.30 8.50
C ALA A 35 -11.71 -9.32 7.66
N LYS A 36 -11.63 -9.23 6.34
CA LYS A 36 -12.37 -10.12 5.42
C LYS A 36 -11.97 -11.59 5.55
N ASN A 37 -10.71 -11.86 5.87
CA ASN A 37 -10.16 -13.20 6.03
C ASN A 37 -10.07 -13.66 7.50
N ALA A 38 -10.58 -12.88 8.45
CA ALA A 38 -10.52 -13.21 9.86
C ALA A 38 -11.33 -14.49 10.18
N THR A 39 -10.83 -15.28 11.12
CA THR A 39 -11.54 -16.42 11.69
C THR A 39 -12.51 -15.98 12.79
N ASP A 40 -12.21 -14.89 13.49
CA ASP A 40 -13.10 -14.29 14.48
C ASP A 40 -14.30 -13.64 13.77
N PRO A 41 -15.53 -14.08 14.07
CA PRO A 41 -16.74 -13.54 13.44
C PRO A 41 -16.92 -12.04 13.65
N LYS A 42 -16.53 -11.49 14.79
CA LYS A 42 -16.65 -10.06 15.10
C LYS A 42 -15.73 -9.24 14.21
N VAL A 43 -14.49 -9.68 14.05
CA VAL A 43 -13.51 -9.01 13.17
C VAL A 43 -13.95 -9.14 11.71
N LYS A 44 -14.49 -10.29 11.33
CA LYS A 44 -15.00 -10.50 9.97
C LYS A 44 -16.21 -9.60 9.66
N GLU A 45 -17.10 -9.38 10.63
CA GLU A 45 -18.25 -8.49 10.50
C GLU A 45 -17.82 -7.04 10.29
N MET A 46 -16.72 -6.60 10.92
CA MET A 46 -16.16 -5.26 10.70
C MET A 46 -15.83 -4.97 9.22
N ALA A 47 -15.55 -5.98 8.42
CA ALA A 47 -15.28 -5.78 7.00
C ALA A 47 -16.46 -5.12 6.26
N ALA A 48 -17.68 -5.30 6.72
CA ALA A 48 -18.86 -4.65 6.15
C ALA A 48 -18.83 -3.12 6.36
N ASP A 49 -18.34 -2.68 7.53
CA ASP A 49 -18.31 -1.25 7.91
C ASP A 49 -17.04 -0.52 7.48
N ILE A 50 -15.96 -1.25 7.14
CA ILE A 50 -14.73 -0.64 6.63
C ILE A 50 -15.00 -0.03 5.25
N ASN A 51 -14.67 1.24 5.09
CA ASN A 51 -14.70 1.94 3.83
C ASN A 51 -13.33 2.56 3.52
N HIS A 52 -13.10 2.85 2.24
CA HIS A 52 -11.85 3.44 1.76
C HIS A 52 -12.14 4.71 0.96
N SER A 53 -11.25 5.68 1.07
CA SER A 53 -11.24 6.85 0.22
C SER A 53 -9.80 7.17 -0.18
N ASN A 54 -9.65 7.85 -1.31
CA ASN A 54 -8.37 8.45 -1.68
C ASN A 54 -7.97 9.52 -0.65
N MET A 55 -6.68 9.85 -0.59
CA MET A 55 -6.19 10.90 0.26
C MET A 55 -6.86 12.24 -0.09
N PRO A 56 -7.17 13.07 0.91
CA PRO A 56 -7.72 14.40 0.65
C PRO A 56 -6.74 15.27 -0.12
N VAL A 57 -7.28 16.17 -0.93
CA VAL A 57 -6.45 17.16 -1.65
C VAL A 57 -5.86 18.14 -0.63
N GLY A 58 -4.54 18.14 -0.53
CA GLY A 58 -3.79 19.04 0.34
C GLY A 58 -3.55 20.44 -0.28
N PRO A 59 -2.71 21.27 0.36
CA PRO A 59 -2.42 22.64 -0.10
C PRO A 59 -1.85 22.74 -1.51
N VAL A 60 -1.28 21.66 -2.04
CA VAL A 60 -0.74 21.57 -3.41
C VAL A 60 -1.85 21.66 -4.47
N GLY A 61 -3.13 21.47 -4.08
CA GLY A 61 -4.29 21.61 -4.96
C GLY A 61 -4.49 20.46 -5.95
N ARG A 62 -3.79 19.33 -5.77
CA ARG A 62 -3.95 18.12 -6.60
C ARG A 62 -4.00 16.87 -5.74
N ALA A 63 -4.67 15.84 -6.23
CA ALA A 63 -4.66 14.52 -5.60
C ALA A 63 -3.24 13.95 -5.63
N THR A 64 -2.80 13.43 -4.48
CA THR A 64 -1.50 12.76 -4.33
C THR A 64 -1.69 11.52 -3.47
N GLU A 65 -1.01 10.44 -3.85
CA GLU A 65 -1.02 9.18 -3.11
C GLU A 65 0.41 8.75 -2.83
N PHE A 66 0.63 8.16 -1.66
CA PHE A 66 1.93 7.59 -1.34
C PHE A 66 2.14 6.28 -2.08
N GLN A 67 3.30 6.13 -2.68
CA GLN A 67 3.65 4.92 -3.42
C GLN A 67 4.63 4.06 -2.63
N LEU A 68 4.25 2.82 -2.39
CA LEU A 68 5.12 1.77 -1.87
C LEU A 68 5.38 0.75 -2.97
N PHE A 69 6.65 0.58 -3.35
CA PHE A 69 7.06 -0.35 -4.40
C PHE A 69 7.58 -1.66 -3.83
N PHE A 70 7.19 -2.74 -4.48
CA PHE A 70 7.88 -4.01 -4.37
C PHE A 70 8.72 -4.22 -5.63
N ASN A 71 10.00 -3.97 -5.52
CA ASN A 71 10.93 -4.13 -6.63
C ASN A 71 11.46 -5.56 -6.69
N GLN A 72 11.47 -6.13 -7.89
CA GLN A 72 12.13 -7.40 -8.14
C GLN A 72 13.45 -7.17 -8.84
N MET A 73 14.49 -7.85 -8.36
CA MET A 73 15.86 -7.65 -8.84
C MET A 73 16.48 -8.96 -9.29
N ILE A 74 17.24 -8.90 -10.38
CA ILE A 74 18.09 -9.99 -10.84
C ILE A 74 19.53 -9.66 -10.46
N PHE A 75 20.12 -10.47 -9.60
CA PHE A 75 21.50 -10.24 -9.18
C PHE A 75 22.50 -10.43 -10.32
N LYS A 76 23.50 -9.55 -10.41
CA LYS A 76 24.53 -9.58 -11.45
C LYS A 76 25.30 -10.92 -11.47
N HIS A 77 25.44 -11.56 -10.34
CA HIS A 77 26.18 -12.82 -10.18
C HIS A 77 25.36 -14.08 -10.49
N THR A 78 24.09 -13.93 -10.94
CA THR A 78 23.28 -15.11 -11.28
C THR A 78 23.92 -15.90 -12.41
N LYS A 79 23.93 -17.23 -12.30
CA LYS A 79 24.37 -18.12 -13.36
C LYS A 79 23.32 -18.31 -14.47
N TYR A 80 22.07 -17.88 -14.21
CA TYR A 80 20.92 -18.11 -15.09
C TYR A 80 20.14 -16.83 -15.42
N PRO A 81 20.79 -15.78 -15.98
CA PRO A 81 20.14 -14.49 -16.18
C PRO A 81 18.94 -14.52 -17.13
N ARG A 82 18.97 -15.42 -18.13
CA ARG A 82 17.85 -15.61 -19.07
C ARG A 82 16.65 -16.22 -18.35
N ALA A 83 16.88 -17.30 -17.61
CA ALA A 83 15.79 -17.96 -16.86
C ALA A 83 15.18 -17.02 -15.82
N ALA A 84 15.99 -16.23 -15.11
CA ALA A 84 15.49 -15.25 -14.18
C ALA A 84 14.61 -14.18 -14.86
N LYS A 85 15.00 -13.69 -16.04
CA LYS A 85 14.19 -12.74 -16.81
C LYS A 85 12.87 -13.36 -17.30
N GLU A 86 12.91 -14.57 -17.80
CA GLU A 86 11.70 -15.27 -18.25
C GLU A 86 10.75 -15.58 -17.08
N PHE A 87 11.30 -15.92 -15.90
CA PHE A 87 10.49 -16.10 -14.72
C PHE A 87 9.78 -14.79 -14.30
N LEU A 88 10.47 -13.65 -14.32
CA LEU A 88 9.83 -12.36 -14.03
C LEU A 88 8.76 -12.01 -15.06
N ARG A 89 8.99 -12.31 -16.34
CA ARG A 89 7.97 -12.10 -17.39
C ARG A 89 6.76 -12.98 -17.14
N PHE A 90 6.99 -14.27 -16.91
CA PHE A 90 5.94 -15.23 -16.59
C PHE A 90 5.07 -14.76 -15.43
N MET A 91 5.69 -14.29 -14.35
CA MET A 91 4.96 -13.76 -13.19
C MET A 91 4.10 -12.53 -13.49
N MET A 92 4.35 -11.82 -14.60
CA MET A 92 3.58 -10.65 -15.04
C MET A 92 2.54 -10.96 -16.12
N GLU A 93 2.41 -12.20 -16.55
CA GLU A 93 1.37 -12.62 -17.49
C GLU A 93 0.00 -12.67 -16.81
N ALA A 94 -1.07 -12.39 -17.56
CA ALA A 94 -2.41 -12.27 -17.00
C ALA A 94 -2.87 -13.56 -16.29
N GLU A 95 -2.52 -14.73 -16.85
CA GLU A 95 -2.83 -16.03 -16.28
C GLU A 95 -2.27 -16.23 -14.87
N GLN A 96 -1.18 -15.54 -14.53
CA GLN A 96 -0.54 -15.58 -13.20
C GLN A 96 -1.02 -14.45 -12.30
N VAL A 97 -1.11 -13.24 -12.84
CA VAL A 97 -1.43 -12.04 -12.06
C VAL A 97 -2.91 -11.98 -11.68
N ASP A 98 -3.82 -12.34 -12.58
CA ASP A 98 -5.25 -12.24 -12.32
C ASP A 98 -5.70 -13.13 -11.13
N PRO A 99 -5.34 -14.42 -11.04
CA PRO A 99 -5.64 -15.22 -9.86
C PRO A 99 -4.98 -14.68 -8.58
N TRP A 100 -3.76 -14.15 -8.70
CA TRP A 100 -3.06 -13.56 -7.56
C TRP A 100 -3.77 -12.31 -7.05
N MET A 101 -4.19 -11.40 -7.94
CA MET A 101 -4.97 -10.23 -7.56
C MET A 101 -6.28 -10.60 -6.87
N GLN A 102 -6.98 -11.63 -7.36
CA GLN A 102 -8.22 -12.11 -6.75
C GLN A 102 -7.95 -12.70 -5.35
N ALA A 103 -6.96 -13.55 -5.20
CA ALA A 103 -6.59 -14.16 -3.92
C ALA A 103 -6.13 -13.11 -2.89
N ALA A 104 -5.43 -12.09 -3.34
CA ALA A 104 -4.96 -10.99 -2.52
C ALA A 104 -6.03 -9.91 -2.25
N ILE A 105 -7.24 -10.05 -2.80
CA ILE A 105 -8.33 -9.08 -2.64
C ILE A 105 -7.88 -7.66 -3.03
N GLY A 106 -7.09 -7.53 -4.11
CA GLY A 106 -6.55 -6.24 -4.55
C GLY A 106 -5.43 -5.67 -3.65
N TYR A 107 -4.88 -6.44 -2.70
CA TYR A 107 -3.77 -6.01 -1.84
C TYR A 107 -2.50 -5.69 -2.64
N VAL A 108 -2.30 -6.38 -3.75
CA VAL A 108 -1.20 -6.14 -4.67
C VAL A 108 -1.74 -5.51 -5.94
N THR A 109 -1.15 -4.37 -6.31
CA THR A 109 -1.53 -3.63 -7.51
C THR A 109 -0.38 -3.67 -8.50
N PRO A 110 -0.49 -4.42 -9.61
CA PRO A 110 0.53 -4.43 -10.65
C PRO A 110 0.69 -3.06 -11.32
N ALA A 111 1.93 -2.71 -11.67
CA ALA A 111 2.27 -1.40 -12.23
C ALA A 111 1.85 -1.20 -13.70
N LEU A 112 1.25 -2.20 -14.34
CA LEU A 112 0.86 -2.13 -15.74
C LEU A 112 -0.58 -1.62 -15.90
N LYS A 113 -0.80 -0.65 -16.78
CA LYS A 113 -2.13 -0.11 -17.11
C LYS A 113 -3.15 -1.18 -17.53
N TYR A 114 -2.69 -2.30 -18.08
CA TYR A 114 -3.54 -3.44 -18.40
C TYR A 114 -4.41 -3.87 -17.21
N TYR A 115 -3.82 -3.90 -16.01
CA TYR A 115 -4.49 -4.37 -14.79
C TYR A 115 -5.43 -3.35 -14.14
N GLU A 116 -5.48 -2.10 -14.63
CA GLU A 116 -6.52 -1.14 -14.23
C GLU A 116 -7.93 -1.61 -14.59
N LYS A 117 -8.04 -2.51 -15.57
CA LYS A 117 -9.31 -3.08 -16.04
C LYS A 117 -9.70 -4.37 -15.33
N ASN A 118 -8.87 -4.86 -14.41
CA ASN A 118 -9.16 -6.11 -13.71
C ASN A 118 -10.46 -6.00 -12.91
N PRO A 119 -11.36 -7.00 -12.99
CA PRO A 119 -12.66 -6.99 -12.29
C PRO A 119 -12.57 -6.79 -10.78
N ILE A 120 -11.43 -7.10 -10.16
CA ILE A 120 -11.22 -6.92 -8.71
C ILE A 120 -11.53 -5.49 -8.25
N TRP A 121 -11.32 -4.49 -9.13
CA TRP A 121 -11.52 -3.08 -8.81
C TRP A 121 -12.99 -2.65 -8.79
N THR A 122 -13.88 -3.47 -9.35
CA THR A 122 -15.31 -3.15 -9.51
C THR A 122 -16.24 -4.15 -8.86
N VAL A 123 -15.76 -5.37 -8.57
CA VAL A 123 -16.56 -6.41 -7.88
C VAL A 123 -16.93 -6.00 -6.47
N ASP A 124 -16.09 -5.19 -5.84
CA ASP A 124 -16.32 -4.58 -4.54
C ASP A 124 -15.96 -3.09 -4.64
N PRO A 125 -16.91 -2.17 -4.45
CA PRO A 125 -16.65 -0.73 -4.56
C PRO A 125 -15.59 -0.24 -3.56
N LYS A 126 -15.35 -0.99 -2.49
CA LYS A 126 -14.27 -0.70 -1.52
C LYS A 126 -12.87 -0.82 -2.12
N HIS A 127 -12.71 -1.51 -3.25
CA HIS A 127 -11.44 -1.61 -3.97
C HIS A 127 -11.17 -0.44 -4.93
N THR A 128 -12.20 0.28 -5.33
CA THR A 128 -12.09 1.35 -6.34
C THR A 128 -11.09 2.46 -5.97
N PRO A 129 -11.00 2.93 -4.72
CA PRO A 129 -10.00 3.94 -4.35
C PRO A 129 -8.56 3.51 -4.64
N TYR A 130 -8.24 2.22 -4.48
CA TYR A 130 -6.89 1.69 -4.74
C TYR A 130 -6.55 1.65 -6.23
N ARG A 131 -7.51 1.34 -7.10
CA ARG A 131 -7.34 1.51 -8.55
C ARG A 131 -7.06 2.96 -8.90
N ASN A 132 -7.83 3.88 -8.34
CA ASN A 132 -7.71 5.30 -8.63
C ASN A 132 -6.41 5.90 -8.08
N SER A 133 -5.89 5.38 -6.96
CA SER A 133 -4.63 5.85 -6.38
C SER A 133 -3.44 5.62 -7.31
N MET A 134 -3.46 4.59 -8.15
CA MET A 134 -2.38 4.32 -9.12
C MET A 134 -2.06 5.50 -10.03
N VAL A 135 -3.07 6.32 -10.38
CA VAL A 135 -2.90 7.49 -11.25
C VAL A 135 -2.24 8.65 -10.52
N ASN A 136 -2.42 8.73 -9.21
CA ASN A 136 -2.00 9.84 -8.36
C ASN A 136 -0.78 9.50 -7.49
N MET A 137 -0.25 8.30 -7.61
CA MET A 137 0.91 7.85 -6.85
C MET A 137 2.15 8.67 -7.15
N LEU A 138 2.84 9.05 -6.09
CA LEU A 138 4.11 9.76 -6.15
C LEU A 138 5.15 9.03 -5.31
N PRO A 139 6.33 8.74 -5.88
CA PRO A 139 7.41 8.15 -5.11
C PRO A 139 7.99 9.16 -4.13
N SER A 140 8.54 8.69 -3.02
CA SER A 140 9.28 9.52 -2.08
C SER A 140 10.42 10.27 -2.80
N GLY A 141 10.50 11.58 -2.57
CA GLY A 141 11.51 12.42 -3.25
C GLY A 141 11.15 12.89 -4.67
N HIS A 142 9.92 12.68 -5.13
CA HIS A 142 9.44 13.07 -6.47
C HIS A 142 9.56 14.57 -6.76
N ALA A 143 9.58 15.42 -5.74
CA ALA A 143 9.69 16.87 -5.90
C ALA A 143 11.11 17.34 -6.28
N GLY A 144 12.07 16.43 -6.25
CA GLY A 144 13.46 16.70 -6.59
C GLY A 144 14.10 15.53 -7.32
N ARG A 145 15.42 15.53 -7.37
CA ARG A 145 16.18 14.41 -7.94
C ARG A 145 16.14 13.22 -6.97
N MET A 146 15.51 12.14 -7.38
CA MET A 146 15.57 10.88 -6.63
C MET A 146 17.01 10.34 -6.62
N GLY A 147 17.56 10.14 -5.44
CA GLY A 147 18.94 9.68 -5.26
C GLY A 147 19.27 9.45 -3.79
N TYR A 148 20.56 9.49 -3.45
CA TYR A 148 21.03 9.20 -2.11
C TYR A 148 20.40 10.09 -1.02
N ALA A 149 20.17 11.37 -1.30
CA ALA A 149 19.56 12.28 -0.32
C ALA A 149 18.11 11.89 0.01
N SER A 150 17.29 11.56 -1.00
CA SER A 150 15.90 11.11 -0.76
C SER A 150 15.86 9.73 -0.10
N ALA A 151 16.78 8.84 -0.45
CA ALA A 151 16.92 7.53 0.18
C ALA A 151 17.34 7.68 1.66
N GLY A 152 18.30 8.55 1.97
CA GLY A 152 18.72 8.87 3.33
C GLY A 152 17.57 9.45 4.17
N ALA A 153 16.86 10.44 3.63
CA ALA A 153 15.71 11.03 4.33
C ALA A 153 14.61 9.99 4.67
N LEU A 154 14.41 9.01 3.79
CA LEU A 154 13.49 7.91 4.04
C LEU A 154 14.02 6.93 5.09
N SER A 155 15.30 6.53 4.98
CA SER A 155 15.97 5.59 5.92
C SER A 155 16.05 6.14 7.33
N ASP A 156 16.29 7.43 7.46
CA ASP A 156 16.45 8.13 8.74
C ASP A 156 15.12 8.60 9.32
N PHE A 157 14.00 8.23 8.68
CA PHE A 157 12.65 8.58 9.11
C PHE A 157 12.43 10.10 9.34
N ILE A 158 13.08 10.95 8.56
CA ILE A 158 13.05 12.41 8.74
C ILE A 158 11.62 12.97 8.79
N VAL A 159 10.74 12.56 7.85
CA VAL A 159 9.35 13.03 7.82
C VAL A 159 8.55 12.47 9.00
N VAL A 160 8.79 11.21 9.37
CA VAL A 160 8.12 10.58 10.51
C VAL A 160 8.49 11.29 11.82
N ASN A 161 9.77 11.57 12.02
CA ASN A 161 10.26 12.30 13.19
C ASN A 161 9.71 13.73 13.26
N MET A 162 9.67 14.43 12.12
CA MET A 162 9.07 15.77 12.04
C MET A 162 7.60 15.77 12.49
N VAL A 163 6.81 14.79 12.02
CA VAL A 163 5.40 14.66 12.43
C VAL A 163 5.29 14.27 13.91
N ALA A 164 6.17 13.38 14.39
CA ALA A 164 6.20 12.97 15.80
C ALA A 164 6.53 14.14 16.73
N GLU A 165 7.50 14.96 16.38
CA GLU A 165 7.83 16.20 17.12
C GLU A 165 6.64 17.16 17.15
N ALA A 166 6.02 17.42 16.01
CA ALA A 166 4.85 18.29 15.95
C ALA A 166 3.66 17.75 16.76
N ALA A 167 3.51 16.42 16.84
CA ALA A 167 2.44 15.80 17.63
C ALA A 167 2.71 15.78 19.14
N SER A 168 3.97 15.94 19.53
CA SER A 168 4.39 15.95 20.95
C SER A 168 4.32 17.32 21.58
N GLY A 169 4.27 18.41 20.83
CA GLY A 169 4.21 19.80 21.28
C GLY A 169 5.57 20.44 21.37
#